data_be8e58e1009242def4a73abb5892b8dc
#
_entry.id   be8e58e1009242def4a73abb5892b8dc
#
_cell.length_a   1.000
_cell.length_b   1.000
_cell.length_c   1.000
_cell.angle_alpha   90.00
_cell.angle_beta   90.00
_cell.angle_gamma   90.00
#
_symmetry.space_group_name_H-M   'P 1'
#
loop_
_entity.id
_entity.type
_entity.pdbx_description
1 polymer ?
#
loop_
_entity_poly.entity_id
_entity_poly.type
_entity_poly.pdbx_seq_one_letter_code
_entity_poly.pdbx_strand_id
1 'polypeptide(L)'
;MTKAGYQPSAIRATIAFNPRGRSMTTLRLERNVSSEPRGRRPWQRIGLLCTLAALFSMARIQAQDDQLNKVHVPPPSTATPGTAEPHGAEAPAATGPDALKIHPGSRIRMNVDMVLVPVTVTDPMNRLVTGLEQEDFGVFENNGQQKIASFASEDAPVSIGIIFDLSGSMSSKLVRARESILQFIKTANPQDEFFVIGFNDRPELIEDFTASVEDIQARLATVRSGHRTALLDAIYFGVAKMKDARHERKALLVVSDGGDNRSRYTEGEVRSQVRESDVEIYSIGIFDPYAPTPEERTGPLLLNDMSEETGGRLFRVDDISEMGDIAEKISTELRNQYVIGYRPKDLTRDGKWRKVKVKVNPPQGLPPLTVHARTGYYAPLQ
;
A
#
# COMPACT_ATOMS: atom_id res chain seq x y z
N MET A 1 -0.52 -54.73 -14.94
CA MET A 1 0.44 -54.77 -16.03
C MET A 1 -0.30 -54.59 -17.35
N THR A 2 -0.26 -53.43 -17.98
CA THR A 2 -0.26 -53.25 -19.44
C THR A 2 -0.09 -51.75 -19.68
N LYS A 3 1.05 -51.35 -20.22
CA LYS A 3 1.41 -49.99 -20.62
C LYS A 3 0.65 -49.64 -21.90
N ALA A 4 -0.13 -48.58 -21.90
CA ALA A 4 -0.64 -47.94 -23.09
C ALA A 4 0.41 -46.92 -23.59
N GLY A 5 0.94 -47.19 -24.80
CA GLY A 5 1.94 -46.33 -25.42
C GLY A 5 1.31 -45.11 -26.09
N TYR A 6 1.92 -43.96 -25.83
CA TYR A 6 1.65 -42.69 -26.48
C TYR A 6 2.38 -42.66 -27.83
N GLN A 7 1.64 -42.56 -28.96
CA GLN A 7 2.22 -42.26 -30.27
C GLN A 7 1.97 -40.77 -30.62
N PRO A 8 3.01 -40.03 -31.04
CA PRO A 8 2.84 -38.66 -31.51
C PRO A 8 2.30 -38.61 -32.95
N SER A 9 1.27 -37.80 -33.16
CA SER A 9 0.71 -37.51 -34.49
C SER A 9 1.71 -36.72 -35.34
N ALA A 10 2.03 -37.25 -36.51
CA ALA A 10 2.94 -36.64 -37.49
C ALA A 10 2.26 -35.45 -38.18
N ILE A 11 2.91 -34.29 -38.09
CA ILE A 11 2.54 -33.07 -38.83
C ILE A 11 3.19 -33.17 -40.24
N ARG A 12 2.37 -33.25 -41.26
CA ARG A 12 2.82 -33.13 -42.68
C ARG A 12 2.62 -31.66 -43.11
N ALA A 13 3.70 -30.98 -43.40
CA ALA A 13 3.66 -29.67 -44.02
C ALA A 13 3.79 -29.79 -45.53
N THR A 14 2.85 -29.28 -46.32
CA THR A 14 2.92 -29.19 -47.77
C THR A 14 3.18 -27.71 -48.13
N ILE A 15 4.30 -27.46 -48.79
CA ILE A 15 4.68 -26.13 -49.29
C ILE A 15 4.22 -26.03 -50.74
N ALA A 16 3.31 -25.08 -51.01
CA ALA A 16 2.91 -24.75 -52.40
C ALA A 16 3.57 -23.42 -52.80
N PHE A 17 4.22 -23.36 -53.93
CA PHE A 17 4.84 -22.18 -54.51
C PHE A 17 3.90 -21.45 -55.47
N ASN A 18 3.76 -20.13 -55.29
CA ASN A 18 3.05 -19.23 -56.21
C ASN A 18 4.04 -18.66 -57.24
N PRO A 19 3.68 -18.52 -58.52
CA PRO A 19 4.58 -18.05 -59.57
C PRO A 19 5.08 -16.58 -59.43
N ARG A 20 4.79 -15.89 -58.36
CA ARG A 20 5.30 -14.53 -58.03
C ARG A 20 6.29 -14.47 -56.85
N GLY A 21 6.88 -15.59 -56.42
CA GLY A 21 8.04 -15.61 -55.54
C GLY A 21 7.78 -15.23 -54.06
N ARG A 22 6.54 -15.29 -53.56
CA ARG A 22 6.25 -15.08 -52.12
C ARG A 22 5.67 -16.36 -51.53
N SER A 23 6.30 -16.89 -50.50
CA SER A 23 5.84 -18.07 -49.77
C SER A 23 4.66 -17.69 -48.86
N MET A 24 3.55 -18.40 -49.00
CA MET A 24 2.38 -18.34 -48.10
C MET A 24 2.23 -19.69 -47.42
N THR A 25 2.42 -19.75 -46.12
CA THR A 25 2.20 -20.94 -45.29
C THR A 25 0.76 -20.95 -44.80
N THR A 26 -0.07 -21.84 -45.34
CA THR A 26 -1.44 -22.03 -44.84
C THR A 26 -1.49 -23.30 -44.02
N LEU A 27 -1.78 -23.20 -42.73
CA LEU A 27 -2.07 -24.32 -41.83
C LEU A 27 -3.55 -24.63 -41.90
N ARG A 28 -3.90 -25.80 -42.51
CA ARG A 28 -5.27 -26.32 -42.50
C ARG A 28 -5.36 -27.42 -41.44
N LEU A 29 -6.11 -27.21 -40.39
CA LEU A 29 -6.47 -28.20 -39.38
C LEU A 29 -7.68 -29.00 -39.89
N GLU A 30 -7.50 -30.21 -40.28
CA GLU A 30 -8.59 -31.18 -40.51
C GLU A 30 -8.93 -31.87 -39.19
N ARG A 31 -10.12 -31.57 -38.68
CA ARG A 31 -10.70 -32.23 -37.52
C ARG A 31 -11.45 -33.49 -37.99
N ASN A 32 -10.92 -34.66 -37.67
CA ASN A 32 -11.59 -35.92 -37.88
C ASN A 32 -12.68 -36.09 -36.82
N VAL A 33 -13.93 -36.01 -37.22
CA VAL A 33 -15.11 -36.26 -36.38
C VAL A 33 -15.51 -37.73 -36.56
N SER A 34 -15.14 -38.56 -35.60
CA SER A 34 -15.70 -39.89 -35.46
C SER A 34 -16.98 -39.85 -34.63
N SER A 35 -18.06 -40.24 -35.25
CA SER A 35 -19.39 -40.38 -34.65
C SER A 35 -19.46 -41.64 -33.78
N GLU A 36 -19.76 -41.50 -32.51
CA GLU A 36 -20.20 -42.60 -31.64
C GLU A 36 -21.63 -42.38 -31.11
N PRO A 37 -22.37 -43.49 -30.86
CA PRO A 37 -23.80 -43.43 -30.74
C PRO A 37 -24.31 -43.07 -29.35
N ARG A 38 -25.47 -42.40 -29.33
CA ARG A 38 -26.25 -41.97 -28.15
C ARG A 38 -26.61 -43.15 -27.22
N GLY A 39 -25.97 -43.20 -26.03
CA GLY A 39 -26.41 -43.98 -24.90
C GLY A 39 -27.35 -43.19 -23.99
N ARG A 40 -28.51 -43.74 -23.69
CA ARG A 40 -29.57 -43.18 -22.87
C ARG A 40 -29.12 -42.97 -21.41
N ARG A 41 -29.41 -41.81 -20.83
CA ARG A 41 -29.27 -41.52 -19.40
C ARG A 41 -30.39 -42.14 -18.59
N PRO A 42 -30.11 -42.69 -17.39
CA PRO A 42 -31.08 -42.86 -16.32
C PRO A 42 -30.75 -41.92 -15.16
N TRP A 43 -31.32 -40.74 -15.19
CA TRP A 43 -31.34 -39.81 -14.04
C TRP A 43 -32.79 -39.64 -13.61
N GLN A 44 -33.35 -40.64 -12.98
CA GLN A 44 -34.57 -40.51 -12.16
C GLN A 44 -34.52 -41.63 -11.11
N ARG A 45 -34.22 -41.28 -9.86
CA ARG A 45 -34.50 -41.96 -8.58
C ARG A 45 -33.36 -41.79 -7.58
N ILE A 46 -33.13 -40.58 -7.09
CA ILE A 46 -32.56 -40.31 -5.75
C ILE A 46 -33.07 -38.91 -5.42
N GLY A 47 -34.26 -38.80 -4.92
CA GLY A 47 -34.88 -37.59 -4.45
C GLY A 47 -36.03 -37.96 -3.51
N LEU A 48 -35.75 -38.56 -2.39
CA LEU A 48 -36.72 -38.68 -1.27
C LEU A 48 -36.08 -39.37 -0.05
N LEU A 49 -35.05 -38.76 0.56
CA LEU A 49 -34.56 -39.26 1.89
C LEU A 49 -33.67 -38.26 2.63
N CYS A 50 -33.86 -36.95 2.45
CA CYS A 50 -33.13 -35.91 3.26
C CYS A 50 -34.04 -34.78 3.78
N THR A 51 -35.31 -35.04 4.07
CA THR A 51 -36.22 -34.04 4.65
C THR A 51 -36.83 -34.49 6.00
N LEU A 52 -36.10 -35.21 6.84
CA LEU A 52 -36.63 -35.62 8.17
C LEU A 52 -35.56 -35.61 9.29
N ALA A 53 -34.57 -34.70 9.27
CA ALA A 53 -33.59 -34.53 10.33
C ALA A 53 -33.35 -33.08 10.78
N ALA A 54 -34.26 -32.15 10.51
CA ALA A 54 -34.11 -30.72 10.88
C ALA A 54 -35.23 -30.21 11.83
N LEU A 55 -35.79 -31.06 12.69
CA LEU A 55 -36.84 -30.67 13.62
C LEU A 55 -36.64 -31.35 14.98
N PHE A 56 -35.48 -31.22 15.63
CA PHE A 56 -35.34 -31.44 17.06
C PHE A 56 -33.97 -30.93 17.54
N SER A 57 -33.88 -29.64 17.84
CA SER A 57 -32.90 -29.08 18.81
C SER A 57 -33.18 -27.58 19.00
N MET A 58 -34.34 -27.21 19.49
CA MET A 58 -34.51 -26.01 20.31
C MET A 58 -34.29 -26.38 21.77
N ALA A 59 -33.04 -26.40 22.20
CA ALA A 59 -32.69 -26.39 23.59
C ALA A 59 -32.62 -24.95 24.10
N ARG A 60 -33.42 -24.67 25.09
CA ARG A 60 -33.51 -23.39 25.82
C ARG A 60 -32.14 -23.02 26.40
N ILE A 61 -31.64 -21.86 26.03
CA ILE A 61 -30.60 -21.16 26.80
C ILE A 61 -31.36 -20.18 27.70
N GLN A 62 -31.41 -20.52 28.98
CA GLN A 62 -31.84 -19.62 30.04
C GLN A 62 -30.75 -18.56 30.24
N ALA A 63 -31.14 -17.31 30.21
CA ALA A 63 -30.31 -16.19 30.61
C ALA A 63 -29.92 -16.33 32.07
N GLN A 64 -28.63 -16.39 32.36
CA GLN A 64 -28.07 -16.09 33.68
C GLN A 64 -27.87 -14.60 33.78
N ASP A 65 -28.65 -13.95 34.65
CA ASP A 65 -28.47 -12.56 35.06
C ASP A 65 -27.11 -12.40 35.72
N ASP A 66 -26.26 -11.63 35.07
CA ASP A 66 -24.94 -11.30 35.60
C ASP A 66 -25.05 -10.10 36.56
N GLN A 67 -24.85 -10.37 37.84
CA GLN A 67 -24.87 -9.40 38.93
C GLN A 67 -23.57 -8.59 39.00
N LEU A 68 -23.19 -7.86 37.94
CA LEU A 68 -21.99 -7.03 37.90
C LEU A 68 -22.25 -5.54 37.60
N ASN A 69 -23.45 -5.04 37.86
CA ASN A 69 -23.74 -3.63 37.65
C ASN A 69 -24.24 -2.91 38.89
N LYS A 70 -23.48 -2.99 40.02
CA LYS A 70 -23.70 -2.16 41.21
C LYS A 70 -22.40 -1.55 41.70
N VAL A 71 -21.80 -0.66 40.87
CA VAL A 71 -20.87 0.34 41.42
C VAL A 71 -21.60 1.66 41.46
N HIS A 72 -22.05 2.01 42.65
CA HIS A 72 -22.69 3.27 42.96
C HIS A 72 -21.59 4.32 43.16
N VAL A 73 -21.48 5.28 42.21
CA VAL A 73 -20.63 6.47 42.36
C VAL A 73 -21.49 7.59 42.93
N PRO A 74 -21.20 8.12 44.11
CA PRO A 74 -21.95 9.23 44.66
C PRO A 74 -21.57 10.56 43.90
N PRO A 75 -22.54 11.48 43.74
CA PRO A 75 -22.30 12.77 43.08
C PRO A 75 -21.43 13.71 43.93
N PRO A 76 -20.65 14.62 43.32
CA PRO A 76 -19.84 15.58 44.09
C PRO A 76 -20.72 16.61 44.77
N SER A 77 -20.50 16.76 46.08
CA SER A 77 -21.13 17.82 46.91
C SER A 77 -20.66 19.20 46.49
N THR A 78 -21.61 20.05 46.18
CA THR A 78 -21.46 21.51 46.10
C THR A 78 -21.40 22.06 47.54
N ALA A 79 -20.29 22.70 47.93
CA ALA A 79 -20.19 23.52 49.12
C ALA A 79 -19.88 24.96 48.71
N THR A 80 -20.76 25.85 49.09
CA THR A 80 -20.74 27.33 48.96
C THR A 80 -19.75 27.95 49.96
N PRO A 81 -19.14 29.12 49.68
CA PRO A 81 -18.05 29.66 50.49
C PRO A 81 -18.55 30.43 51.71
N GLY A 82 -17.95 30.14 52.85
CA GLY A 82 -18.11 30.91 54.09
C GLY A 82 -16.83 31.66 54.45
N THR A 83 -17.01 32.92 54.66
CA THR A 83 -16.05 33.97 55.11
C THR A 83 -15.61 33.76 56.54
N ALA A 84 -14.30 33.82 56.86
CA ALA A 84 -13.78 34.43 58.12
C ALA A 84 -12.26 34.54 58.09
N GLU A 85 -11.76 35.72 58.35
CA GLU A 85 -10.39 36.15 58.68
C GLU A 85 -10.07 35.95 60.17
N PRO A 86 -8.89 36.44 60.66
CA PRO A 86 -7.58 35.77 60.71
C PRO A 86 -7.09 35.62 62.18
N HIS A 87 -6.12 34.77 62.43
CA HIS A 87 -5.18 34.92 63.53
C HIS A 87 -3.84 34.26 63.27
N GLY A 88 -2.78 35.04 63.46
CA GLY A 88 -1.41 34.72 63.26
C GLY A 88 -0.80 33.89 64.39
N ALA A 89 0.29 33.20 64.03
CA ALA A 89 1.39 32.93 64.98
C ALA A 89 2.65 32.57 64.13
N GLU A 90 3.74 33.17 64.56
CA GLU A 90 5.10 33.17 64.04
C GLU A 90 5.85 31.83 64.20
N ALA A 91 6.64 31.47 63.19
CA ALA A 91 8.00 30.89 63.08
C ALA A 91 8.40 29.68 63.96
N PRO A 92 9.43 28.87 63.61
CA PRO A 92 10.66 29.27 62.93
C PRO A 92 11.18 28.34 61.82
N ALA A 93 12.18 28.84 61.10
CA ALA A 93 12.92 28.27 59.99
C ALA A 93 13.61 26.94 60.29
N ALA A 94 13.56 26.03 59.30
CA ALA A 94 14.54 24.96 59.13
C ALA A 94 15.01 24.97 57.68
N THR A 95 16.27 25.37 57.52
CA THR A 95 17.08 25.21 56.31
C THR A 95 17.26 23.75 55.95
N GLY A 96 16.80 23.33 54.76
CA GLY A 96 17.07 22.07 54.13
C GLY A 96 17.19 22.27 52.60
N PRO A 97 17.99 21.47 51.90
CA PRO A 97 18.51 21.78 50.56
C PRO A 97 17.44 21.79 49.49
N ASP A 98 17.68 22.62 48.47
CA ASP A 98 16.90 22.84 47.26
C ASP A 98 16.15 21.62 46.74
N ALA A 99 14.90 21.47 47.09
CA ALA A 99 13.97 20.64 46.37
C ALA A 99 13.53 21.41 45.12
N LEU A 100 13.97 20.96 43.95
CA LEU A 100 13.47 21.44 42.66
C LEU A 100 11.95 21.51 42.72
N LYS A 101 11.39 22.71 42.81
CA LYS A 101 9.96 22.96 42.64
C LYS A 101 9.63 22.72 41.16
N ILE A 102 9.29 21.49 40.79
CA ILE A 102 8.67 21.18 39.51
C ILE A 102 7.29 21.83 39.53
N HIS A 103 7.13 22.93 38.81
CA HIS A 103 5.84 23.55 38.58
C HIS A 103 5.00 22.58 37.71
N PRO A 104 3.83 22.08 38.17
CA PRO A 104 2.94 21.29 37.34
C PRO A 104 2.30 22.20 36.29
N GLY A 105 2.89 22.27 35.09
CA GLY A 105 2.39 23.12 34.00
C GLY A 105 3.41 23.45 32.93
N SER A 106 4.69 23.32 33.20
CA SER A 106 5.72 23.47 32.16
C SER A 106 5.78 22.22 31.28
N ARG A 107 4.89 22.13 30.30
CA ARG A 107 5.10 21.25 29.15
C ARG A 107 6.31 21.80 28.43
N ILE A 108 7.47 21.19 28.65
CA ILE A 108 8.64 21.40 27.80
C ILE A 108 8.24 20.87 26.43
N ARG A 109 7.73 21.74 25.55
CA ARG A 109 7.60 21.45 24.12
C ARG A 109 9.03 21.48 23.58
N MET A 110 9.71 20.36 23.63
CA MET A 110 10.88 20.17 22.79
C MET A 110 10.35 20.01 21.37
N ASN A 111 10.39 21.11 20.61
CA ASN A 111 10.18 21.07 19.15
C ASN A 111 11.42 20.41 18.57
N VAL A 112 11.43 19.08 18.52
CA VAL A 112 12.53 18.31 17.95
C VAL A 112 12.20 18.16 16.49
N ASP A 113 12.79 19.02 15.65
CA ASP A 113 12.74 18.86 14.21
C ASP A 113 13.51 17.57 13.84
N MET A 114 12.82 16.45 13.77
CA MET A 114 13.37 15.16 13.39
C MET A 114 12.83 14.78 12.02
N VAL A 115 13.72 14.43 11.11
CA VAL A 115 13.35 13.92 9.79
C VAL A 115 13.29 12.40 9.88
N LEU A 116 12.13 11.84 9.56
CA LEU A 116 11.90 10.39 9.46
C LEU A 116 12.08 9.96 8.01
N VAL A 117 12.83 8.89 7.81
CA VAL A 117 13.11 8.32 6.50
C VAL A 117 12.75 6.84 6.55
N PRO A 118 11.62 6.44 5.96
CA PRO A 118 11.34 5.03 5.70
C PRO A 118 12.37 4.48 4.70
N VAL A 119 12.81 3.26 4.93
CA VAL A 119 13.86 2.61 4.13
C VAL A 119 13.50 1.16 3.88
N THR A 120 13.39 0.78 2.62
CA THR A 120 13.33 -0.61 2.19
C THR A 120 14.69 -1.05 1.69
N VAL A 121 15.15 -2.23 2.10
CA VAL A 121 16.43 -2.80 1.65
C VAL A 121 16.15 -4.11 0.92
N THR A 122 16.74 -4.26 -0.27
CA THR A 122 16.59 -5.48 -1.08
C THR A 122 17.92 -6.05 -1.52
N ASP A 123 17.94 -7.37 -1.75
CA ASP A 123 19.05 -8.07 -2.37
C ASP A 123 19.02 -7.94 -3.92
N PRO A 124 20.05 -8.43 -4.65
CA PRO A 124 20.07 -8.39 -6.11
C PRO A 124 18.93 -9.17 -6.80
N MET A 125 18.24 -10.03 -6.08
CA MET A 125 17.05 -10.78 -6.57
C MET A 125 15.75 -10.06 -6.22
N ASN A 126 15.81 -8.79 -5.78
CA ASN A 126 14.67 -8.00 -5.33
C ASN A 126 13.91 -8.62 -4.14
N ARG A 127 14.56 -9.42 -3.31
CA ARG A 127 13.98 -9.94 -2.07
C ARG A 127 14.27 -8.97 -0.94
N LEU A 128 13.28 -8.78 -0.07
CA LEU A 128 13.38 -7.93 1.11
C LEU A 128 14.47 -8.46 2.06
N VAL A 129 15.30 -7.57 2.59
CA VAL A 129 16.32 -7.86 3.60
C VAL A 129 15.93 -7.22 4.91
N THR A 130 15.70 -8.05 5.92
CA THR A 130 15.35 -7.66 7.29
C THR A 130 16.47 -8.05 8.26
N GLY A 131 16.42 -7.56 9.51
CA GLY A 131 17.40 -7.91 10.54
C GLY A 131 18.71 -7.12 10.46
N LEU A 132 18.75 -6.01 9.71
CA LEU A 132 19.86 -5.08 9.75
C LEU A 132 19.74 -4.19 11.00
N GLU A 133 20.88 -3.84 11.57
CA GLU A 133 20.99 -3.01 12.78
C GLU A 133 21.28 -1.54 12.40
N GLN A 134 21.09 -0.63 13.35
CA GLN A 134 21.34 0.81 13.13
C GLN A 134 22.75 1.09 12.60
N GLU A 135 23.74 0.33 13.04
CA GLU A 135 25.16 0.45 12.70
C GLU A 135 25.46 0.14 11.24
N ASP A 136 24.57 -0.63 10.59
CA ASP A 136 24.69 -0.95 9.17
C ASP A 136 24.29 0.22 8.28
N PHE A 137 23.65 1.26 8.85
CA PHE A 137 23.10 2.38 8.08
C PHE A 137 23.94 3.66 8.23
N GLY A 138 24.09 4.36 7.12
CA GLY A 138 24.65 5.71 7.09
C GLY A 138 23.68 6.67 6.40
N VAL A 139 23.31 7.76 7.09
CA VAL A 139 22.42 8.80 6.55
C VAL A 139 23.24 10.04 6.19
N PHE A 140 22.95 10.61 5.03
CA PHE A 140 23.63 11.80 4.51
C PHE A 140 22.59 12.82 4.06
N GLU A 141 22.75 14.07 4.48
CA GLU A 141 22.00 15.21 4.00
C GLU A 141 22.93 16.18 3.29
N ASN A 142 22.62 16.56 2.06
CA ASN A 142 23.49 17.41 1.21
C ASN A 142 24.96 16.96 1.21
N ASN A 143 25.19 15.62 1.20
CA ASN A 143 26.48 14.93 1.32
C ASN A 143 27.14 14.99 2.71
N GLY A 144 26.58 15.69 3.68
CA GLY A 144 27.03 15.69 5.07
C GLY A 144 26.45 14.51 5.85
N GLN A 145 27.29 13.70 6.46
CA GLN A 145 26.82 12.58 7.30
C GLN A 145 26.04 13.10 8.51
N GLN A 146 24.87 12.51 8.75
CA GLN A 146 23.98 12.79 9.87
C GLN A 146 24.09 11.70 10.94
N LYS A 147 23.83 12.07 12.19
CA LYS A 147 23.75 11.08 13.28
C LYS A 147 22.32 10.55 13.36
N ILE A 148 22.18 9.24 13.27
CA ILE A 148 20.90 8.57 13.50
C ILE A 148 20.51 8.78 14.96
N ALA A 149 19.32 9.33 15.20
CA ALA A 149 18.78 9.64 16.52
C ALA A 149 17.70 8.64 16.94
N SER A 150 17.03 8.01 15.97
CA SER A 150 16.01 6.98 16.17
C SER A 150 16.11 5.94 15.08
N PHE A 151 15.89 4.69 15.43
CA PHE A 151 15.88 3.57 14.51
C PHE A 151 14.77 2.61 14.94
N ALA A 152 13.89 2.25 14.03
CA ALA A 152 12.83 1.29 14.26
C ALA A 152 12.69 0.36 13.06
N SER A 153 12.33 -0.89 13.30
CA SER A 153 12.04 -1.90 12.28
C SER A 153 10.73 -2.63 12.60
N GLU A 154 9.83 -1.95 13.32
CA GLU A 154 8.57 -2.51 13.75
C GLU A 154 7.47 -2.25 12.71
N ASP A 155 6.50 -3.16 12.66
CA ASP A 155 5.30 -3.04 11.84
C ASP A 155 4.35 -2.00 12.45
N ALA A 156 4.54 -0.74 12.11
CA ALA A 156 3.67 0.35 12.52
C ALA A 156 2.56 0.58 11.48
N PRO A 157 1.33 0.93 11.92
CA PRO A 157 0.20 1.12 11.01
C PRO A 157 0.44 2.25 10.00
N VAL A 158 -0.12 2.06 8.80
CA VAL A 158 0.03 2.94 7.64
C VAL A 158 -1.35 3.41 7.17
N SER A 159 -1.46 4.67 6.74
CA SER A 159 -2.61 5.14 5.95
C SER A 159 -2.29 4.97 4.47
N ILE A 160 -3.12 4.21 3.75
CA ILE A 160 -2.84 3.78 2.37
C ILE A 160 -3.94 4.28 1.44
N GLY A 161 -3.56 5.04 0.41
CA GLY A 161 -4.43 5.41 -0.68
C GLY A 161 -4.23 4.50 -1.89
N ILE A 162 -5.30 3.94 -2.42
CA ILE A 162 -5.27 3.11 -3.62
C ILE A 162 -5.75 3.94 -4.80
N ILE A 163 -4.87 4.16 -5.78
CA ILE A 163 -5.13 4.89 -7.01
C ILE A 163 -5.32 3.86 -8.12
N PHE A 164 -6.57 3.66 -8.54
CA PHE A 164 -6.97 2.56 -9.41
C PHE A 164 -7.39 3.06 -10.79
N ASP A 165 -6.66 2.62 -11.81
CA ASP A 165 -6.92 2.94 -13.21
C ASP A 165 -8.17 2.20 -13.73
N LEU A 166 -9.15 2.98 -14.16
CA LEU A 166 -10.41 2.53 -14.77
C LEU A 166 -10.51 2.93 -16.25
N SER A 167 -9.39 3.26 -16.90
CA SER A 167 -9.35 3.61 -18.32
C SER A 167 -9.72 2.45 -19.24
N GLY A 168 -9.93 2.75 -20.52
CA GLY A 168 -10.35 1.76 -21.51
C GLY A 168 -9.32 0.64 -21.71
N SER A 169 -8.02 0.92 -21.65
CA SER A 169 -6.90 -0.04 -21.76
C SER A 169 -6.87 -1.07 -20.62
N MET A 170 -7.43 -0.70 -19.47
CA MET A 170 -7.54 -1.58 -18.30
C MET A 170 -8.70 -2.58 -18.37
N SER A 171 -9.59 -2.50 -19.38
CA SER A 171 -10.84 -3.29 -19.42
C SER A 171 -10.63 -4.80 -19.28
N SER A 172 -9.64 -5.37 -19.98
CA SER A 172 -9.32 -6.80 -19.90
C SER A 172 -8.57 -7.21 -18.62
N LYS A 173 -7.97 -6.23 -17.94
CA LYS A 173 -7.11 -6.40 -16.75
C LYS A 173 -7.88 -6.15 -15.45
N LEU A 174 -9.06 -5.51 -15.52
CA LEU A 174 -9.81 -4.96 -14.40
C LEU A 174 -10.13 -5.98 -13.29
N VAL A 175 -10.50 -7.21 -13.68
CA VAL A 175 -10.85 -8.26 -12.70
C VAL A 175 -9.64 -8.63 -11.85
N ARG A 176 -8.50 -8.88 -12.50
CA ARG A 176 -7.25 -9.23 -11.81
C ARG A 176 -6.69 -8.09 -10.98
N ALA A 177 -6.80 -6.86 -11.49
CA ALA A 177 -6.40 -5.68 -10.75
C ALA A 177 -7.22 -5.49 -9.46
N ARG A 178 -8.54 -5.73 -9.49
CA ARG A 178 -9.37 -5.76 -8.28
C ARG A 178 -8.96 -6.85 -7.30
N GLU A 179 -8.75 -8.07 -7.80
CA GLU A 179 -8.31 -9.22 -6.99
C GLU A 179 -6.99 -8.90 -6.29
N SER A 180 -6.03 -8.27 -6.98
CA SER A 180 -4.74 -7.90 -6.40
C SER A 180 -4.86 -6.81 -5.33
N ILE A 181 -5.72 -5.81 -5.53
CA ILE A 181 -6.02 -4.78 -4.52
C ILE A 181 -6.60 -5.44 -3.26
N LEU A 182 -7.56 -6.35 -3.43
CA LEU A 182 -8.14 -7.06 -2.28
C LEU A 182 -7.13 -7.98 -1.58
N GLN A 183 -6.22 -8.61 -2.33
CA GLN A 183 -5.13 -9.39 -1.76
C GLN A 183 -4.17 -8.50 -0.96
N PHE A 184 -3.80 -7.34 -1.51
CA PHE A 184 -2.98 -6.35 -0.82
C PHE A 184 -3.59 -5.94 0.54
N ILE A 185 -4.87 -5.56 0.55
CA ILE A 185 -5.56 -5.13 1.77
C ILE A 185 -5.65 -6.27 2.80
N LYS A 186 -5.91 -7.50 2.36
CA LYS A 186 -6.00 -8.67 3.25
C LYS A 186 -4.66 -9.04 3.91
N THR A 187 -3.55 -8.72 3.27
CA THR A 187 -2.19 -9.01 3.77
C THR A 187 -1.56 -7.84 4.52
N ALA A 188 -2.22 -6.68 4.51
CA ALA A 188 -1.81 -5.48 5.23
C ALA A 188 -1.97 -5.62 6.76
N ASN A 189 -1.47 -4.65 7.52
CA ASN A 189 -1.63 -4.62 8.97
C ASN A 189 -3.12 -4.38 9.31
N PRO A 190 -3.72 -5.13 10.25
CA PRO A 190 -5.12 -4.93 10.64
C PRO A 190 -5.46 -3.53 11.18
N GLN A 191 -4.46 -2.75 11.54
CA GLN A 191 -4.63 -1.37 12.01
C GLN A 191 -4.49 -0.34 10.89
N ASP A 192 -4.14 -0.76 9.67
CA ASP A 192 -4.07 0.12 8.51
C ASP A 192 -5.46 0.67 8.17
N GLU A 193 -5.46 1.84 7.55
CA GLU A 193 -6.66 2.41 6.96
C GLU A 193 -6.43 2.66 5.47
N PHE A 194 -7.51 2.56 4.69
CA PHE A 194 -7.45 2.66 3.24
C PHE A 194 -8.48 3.64 2.72
N PHE A 195 -8.13 4.39 1.68
CA PHE A 195 -9.10 4.99 0.79
C PHE A 195 -8.86 4.55 -0.64
N VAL A 196 -9.88 4.64 -1.50
CA VAL A 196 -9.79 4.24 -2.91
C VAL A 196 -10.23 5.39 -3.81
N ILE A 197 -9.36 5.76 -4.73
CA ILE A 197 -9.64 6.67 -5.83
C ILE A 197 -9.59 5.86 -7.13
N GLY A 198 -10.69 5.85 -7.87
CA GLY A 198 -10.71 5.39 -9.25
C GLY A 198 -10.54 6.56 -10.20
N PHE A 199 -9.90 6.33 -11.33
CA PHE A 199 -9.75 7.37 -12.33
C PHE A 199 -9.91 6.86 -13.76
N ASN A 200 -10.49 7.72 -14.58
CA ASN A 200 -10.58 7.61 -16.03
C ASN A 200 -10.42 9.03 -16.61
N ASP A 201 -11.47 9.68 -17.15
CA ASP A 201 -11.43 11.08 -17.59
C ASP A 201 -11.13 12.06 -16.44
N ARG A 202 -11.36 11.65 -15.21
CA ARG A 202 -11.09 12.39 -13.97
C ARG A 202 -11.00 11.44 -12.78
N PRO A 203 -10.32 11.82 -11.69
CA PRO A 203 -10.32 11.05 -10.45
C PRO A 203 -11.65 11.21 -9.71
N GLU A 204 -12.11 10.11 -9.09
CA GLU A 204 -13.29 10.04 -8.23
C GLU A 204 -12.96 9.24 -6.97
N LEU A 205 -13.36 9.75 -5.80
CA LEU A 205 -13.26 9.01 -4.53
C LEU A 205 -14.31 7.90 -4.54
N ILE A 206 -13.86 6.65 -4.60
CA ILE A 206 -14.71 5.47 -4.59
C ILE A 206 -15.09 5.10 -3.16
N GLU A 207 -14.11 5.12 -2.25
CA GLU A 207 -14.29 4.85 -0.82
C GLU A 207 -13.37 5.77 -0.02
N ASP A 208 -13.89 6.35 1.05
CA ASP A 208 -13.12 7.18 1.98
C ASP A 208 -12.36 6.30 2.99
N PHE A 209 -11.55 6.90 3.86
CA PHE A 209 -10.75 6.15 4.83
C PHE A 209 -11.58 5.14 5.63
N THR A 210 -11.24 3.88 5.47
CA THR A 210 -11.86 2.74 6.17
C THR A 210 -10.83 1.64 6.42
N ALA A 211 -11.06 0.83 7.45
CA ALA A 211 -10.34 -0.42 7.68
C ALA A 211 -11.16 -1.65 7.22
N SER A 212 -12.39 -1.44 6.72
CA SER A 212 -13.30 -2.52 6.28
C SER A 212 -12.94 -2.97 4.86
N VAL A 213 -12.43 -4.20 4.76
CA VAL A 213 -12.17 -4.86 3.47
C VAL A 213 -13.46 -5.07 2.69
N GLU A 214 -14.56 -5.37 3.41
CA GLU A 214 -15.88 -5.63 2.84
C GLU A 214 -16.44 -4.40 2.14
N ASP A 215 -16.30 -3.21 2.74
CA ASP A 215 -16.76 -1.94 2.15
C ASP A 215 -16.00 -1.65 0.85
N ILE A 216 -14.67 -1.76 0.88
CA ILE A 216 -13.84 -1.58 -0.31
C ILE A 216 -14.20 -2.60 -1.39
N GLN A 217 -14.38 -3.87 -1.03
CA GLN A 217 -14.77 -4.92 -1.98
C GLN A 217 -16.11 -4.63 -2.63
N ALA A 218 -17.10 -4.19 -1.84
CA ALA A 218 -18.43 -3.84 -2.35
C ALA A 218 -18.36 -2.67 -3.35
N ARG A 219 -17.57 -1.63 -3.02
CA ARG A 219 -17.38 -0.49 -3.92
C ARG A 219 -16.61 -0.85 -5.19
N LEU A 220 -15.52 -1.57 -5.07
CA LEU A 220 -14.75 -2.03 -6.22
C LEU A 220 -15.56 -2.93 -7.17
N ALA A 221 -16.49 -3.70 -6.66
CA ALA A 221 -17.36 -4.54 -7.49
C ALA A 221 -18.26 -3.74 -8.46
N THR A 222 -18.59 -2.50 -8.12
CA THR A 222 -19.49 -1.63 -8.91
C THR A 222 -18.79 -0.79 -9.97
N VAL A 223 -17.45 -0.60 -9.87
CA VAL A 223 -16.70 0.24 -10.82
C VAL A 223 -16.61 -0.44 -12.19
N ARG A 224 -16.56 0.38 -13.24
CA ARG A 224 -16.42 -0.07 -14.63
C ARG A 224 -15.29 0.66 -15.29
N SER A 225 -14.58 -0.02 -16.18
CA SER A 225 -13.56 0.58 -17.02
C SER A 225 -14.15 1.27 -18.24
N GLY A 226 -13.44 2.26 -18.74
CA GLY A 226 -13.78 3.00 -19.95
C GLY A 226 -13.17 4.39 -19.97
N HIS A 227 -13.31 5.07 -21.09
CA HIS A 227 -12.85 6.45 -21.27
C HIS A 227 -11.32 6.61 -21.34
N ARG A 228 -10.85 7.85 -21.08
CA ARG A 228 -9.45 8.27 -21.14
C ARG A 228 -8.75 8.03 -19.80
N THR A 229 -7.55 8.60 -19.63
CA THR A 229 -6.69 8.35 -18.49
C THR A 229 -6.16 9.67 -17.93
N ALA A 230 -6.57 10.04 -16.70
CA ALA A 230 -6.13 11.22 -15.96
C ALA A 230 -5.29 10.81 -14.75
N LEU A 231 -4.14 10.13 -15.00
CA LEU A 231 -3.27 9.54 -13.97
C LEU A 231 -2.64 10.62 -13.08
N LEU A 232 -2.10 11.69 -13.68
CA LEU A 232 -1.46 12.76 -12.91
C LEU A 232 -2.45 13.48 -12.00
N ASP A 233 -3.69 13.74 -12.48
CA ASP A 233 -4.76 14.30 -11.66
C ASP A 233 -5.12 13.37 -10.49
N ALA A 234 -5.09 12.04 -10.70
CA ALA A 234 -5.41 11.06 -9.67
C ALA A 234 -4.31 10.99 -8.59
N ILE A 235 -3.04 11.01 -8.98
CA ILE A 235 -1.92 11.06 -8.03
C ILE A 235 -1.99 12.38 -7.23
N TYR A 236 -2.22 13.52 -7.92
CA TYR A 236 -2.37 14.82 -7.25
C TYR A 236 -3.49 14.79 -6.20
N PHE A 237 -4.65 14.25 -6.55
CA PHE A 237 -5.78 14.12 -5.65
C PHE A 237 -5.48 13.17 -4.49
N GLY A 238 -4.82 12.03 -4.75
CA GLY A 238 -4.43 11.06 -3.73
C GLY A 238 -3.47 11.66 -2.69
N VAL A 239 -2.44 12.37 -3.14
CA VAL A 239 -1.51 13.09 -2.24
C VAL A 239 -2.23 14.15 -1.42
N ALA A 240 -3.16 14.90 -2.02
CA ALA A 240 -3.97 15.88 -1.31
C ALA A 240 -4.87 15.22 -0.24
N LYS A 241 -5.49 14.07 -0.56
CA LYS A 241 -6.35 13.31 0.36
C LYS A 241 -5.57 12.74 1.55
N MET A 242 -4.28 12.43 1.40
CA MET A 242 -3.42 11.96 2.49
C MET A 242 -3.23 12.97 3.63
N LYS A 243 -3.63 14.23 3.46
CA LYS A 243 -3.66 15.21 4.56
C LYS A 243 -4.66 14.85 5.65
N ASP A 244 -5.71 14.11 5.30
CA ASP A 244 -6.76 13.64 6.22
C ASP A 244 -6.38 12.32 6.91
N ALA A 245 -5.23 11.74 6.58
CA ALA A 245 -4.77 10.45 7.07
C ALA A 245 -4.48 10.48 8.58
N ARG A 246 -4.89 9.42 9.28
CA ARG A 246 -4.74 9.26 10.73
C ARG A 246 -3.34 8.87 11.16
N HIS A 247 -2.66 8.04 10.34
CA HIS A 247 -1.32 7.55 10.66
C HIS A 247 -0.22 8.47 10.12
N GLU A 248 0.91 8.50 10.81
CA GLU A 248 2.09 9.26 10.38
C GLU A 248 2.72 8.66 9.12
N ARG A 249 2.72 7.32 9.02
CA ARG A 249 3.18 6.62 7.83
C ARG A 249 2.09 6.64 6.76
N LYS A 250 2.45 7.04 5.56
CA LYS A 250 1.51 7.29 4.46
C LYS A 250 2.05 6.71 3.17
N ALA A 251 1.22 5.95 2.47
CA ALA A 251 1.60 5.37 1.19
C ALA A 251 0.47 5.48 0.16
N LEU A 252 0.83 5.64 -1.12
CA LEU A 252 -0.08 5.47 -2.25
C LEU A 252 0.31 4.21 -3.01
N LEU A 253 -0.67 3.37 -3.31
CA LEU A 253 -0.54 2.25 -4.23
C LEU A 253 -1.22 2.62 -5.55
N VAL A 254 -0.43 2.86 -6.59
CA VAL A 254 -0.91 3.19 -7.93
C VAL A 254 -0.96 1.92 -8.77
N VAL A 255 -2.15 1.59 -9.30
CA VAL A 255 -2.36 0.43 -10.19
C VAL A 255 -2.81 0.96 -11.55
N SER A 256 -1.91 0.95 -12.55
CA SER A 256 -2.14 1.56 -13.86
C SER A 256 -1.23 0.97 -14.93
N ASP A 257 -1.56 1.19 -16.21
CA ASP A 257 -0.66 0.97 -17.35
C ASP A 257 0.22 2.21 -17.67
N GLY A 258 0.11 3.26 -16.86
CA GLY A 258 0.97 4.44 -16.90
C GLY A 258 0.63 5.45 -18.00
N GLY A 259 -0.40 5.22 -18.81
CA GLY A 259 -0.87 6.20 -19.79
C GLY A 259 -1.43 7.45 -19.10
N ASP A 260 -1.19 8.62 -19.68
CA ASP A 260 -1.87 9.86 -19.31
C ASP A 260 -2.19 10.67 -20.57
N ASN A 261 -3.46 10.95 -20.78
CA ASN A 261 -3.92 11.73 -21.95
C ASN A 261 -5.06 12.70 -21.60
N ARG A 262 -5.35 12.87 -20.31
CA ARG A 262 -6.50 13.68 -19.87
C ARG A 262 -6.24 14.58 -18.67
N SER A 263 -5.14 14.40 -17.96
CA SER A 263 -4.83 15.22 -16.78
C SER A 263 -4.74 16.71 -17.12
N ARG A 264 -5.12 17.53 -16.14
CA ARG A 264 -5.00 18.98 -16.17
C ARG A 264 -3.68 19.44 -15.56
N TYR A 265 -3.19 18.69 -14.55
CA TYR A 265 -1.90 18.92 -13.95
C TYR A 265 -0.79 18.38 -14.85
N THR A 266 0.31 19.12 -14.93
CA THR A 266 1.53 18.67 -15.58
C THR A 266 2.33 17.74 -14.68
N GLU A 267 3.20 16.92 -15.26
CA GLU A 267 4.11 16.06 -14.52
C GLU A 267 4.96 16.86 -13.51
N GLY A 268 5.44 18.06 -13.91
CA GLY A 268 6.24 18.92 -13.03
C GLY A 268 5.47 19.39 -11.79
N GLU A 269 4.19 19.74 -11.92
CA GLU A 269 3.34 20.17 -10.82
C GLU A 269 3.08 19.02 -9.84
N VAL A 270 2.78 17.82 -10.38
CA VAL A 270 2.54 16.62 -9.55
C VAL A 270 3.82 16.21 -8.83
N ARG A 271 4.97 16.20 -9.52
CA ARG A 271 6.27 15.91 -8.89
C ARG A 271 6.60 16.89 -7.76
N SER A 272 6.32 18.18 -7.94
CA SER A 272 6.52 19.17 -6.88
C SER A 272 5.68 18.84 -5.65
N GLN A 273 4.39 18.54 -5.85
CA GLN A 273 3.47 18.17 -4.76
C GLN A 273 3.91 16.89 -4.06
N VAL A 274 4.30 15.86 -4.82
CA VAL A 274 4.79 14.58 -4.29
C VAL A 274 6.04 14.79 -3.44
N ARG A 275 7.00 15.61 -3.88
CA ARG A 275 8.22 15.94 -3.11
C ARG A 275 7.94 16.72 -1.82
N GLU A 276 6.88 17.54 -1.80
CA GLU A 276 6.45 18.30 -0.63
C GLU A 276 5.70 17.42 0.38
N SER A 277 5.24 16.26 -0.06
CA SER A 277 4.51 15.32 0.79
C SER A 277 5.44 14.32 1.48
N ASP A 278 4.99 13.78 2.60
CA ASP A 278 5.64 12.65 3.28
C ASP A 278 4.99 11.31 2.89
N VAL A 279 4.53 11.20 1.63
CA VAL A 279 3.80 10.04 1.11
C VAL A 279 4.73 9.21 0.24
N GLU A 280 4.84 7.91 0.52
CA GLU A 280 5.54 6.97 -0.34
C GLU A 280 4.63 6.50 -1.48
N ILE A 281 5.16 6.36 -2.69
CA ILE A 281 4.40 5.89 -3.85
C ILE A 281 4.94 4.54 -4.29
N TYR A 282 4.09 3.52 -4.20
CA TYR A 282 4.30 2.21 -4.80
C TYR A 282 3.44 2.10 -6.05
N SER A 283 3.98 1.53 -7.12
CA SER A 283 3.26 1.38 -8.38
C SER A 283 3.25 -0.06 -8.85
N ILE A 284 2.07 -0.57 -9.26
CA ILE A 284 1.90 -1.79 -10.01
C ILE A 284 1.65 -1.40 -11.46
N GLY A 285 2.66 -1.57 -12.31
CA GLY A 285 2.62 -1.17 -13.71
C GLY A 285 2.26 -2.33 -14.62
N ILE A 286 1.10 -2.27 -15.30
CA ILE A 286 0.54 -3.33 -16.15
C ILE A 286 0.71 -2.94 -17.61
N PHE A 287 1.93 -2.95 -18.11
CA PHE A 287 2.29 -2.44 -19.43
C PHE A 287 1.98 -3.46 -20.54
N ASP A 288 1.57 -2.95 -21.72
CA ASP A 288 1.47 -3.77 -22.93
C ASP A 288 2.84 -3.79 -23.64
N PRO A 289 3.53 -4.95 -23.72
CA PRO A 289 4.83 -5.03 -24.38
C PRO A 289 4.74 -5.05 -25.91
N TYR A 290 3.56 -5.32 -26.49
CA TYR A 290 3.40 -5.57 -27.92
C TYR A 290 2.88 -4.37 -28.70
N ALA A 291 1.92 -3.63 -28.14
CA ALA A 291 1.22 -2.57 -28.84
C ALA A 291 0.91 -1.35 -27.94
N PRO A 292 1.91 -0.79 -27.22
CA PRO A 292 1.65 0.35 -26.36
C PRO A 292 1.28 1.59 -27.18
N THR A 293 0.31 2.35 -26.71
CA THR A 293 0.00 3.69 -27.24
C THR A 293 1.20 4.64 -27.02
N PRO A 294 1.27 5.78 -27.71
CA PRO A 294 2.32 6.78 -27.45
C PRO A 294 2.39 7.21 -25.98
N GLU A 295 1.24 7.34 -25.31
CA GLU A 295 1.10 7.73 -23.90
C GLU A 295 1.60 6.62 -22.98
N GLU A 296 1.25 5.37 -23.24
CA GLU A 296 1.69 4.20 -22.45
C GLU A 296 3.20 3.95 -22.56
N ARG A 297 3.86 4.42 -23.62
CA ARG A 297 5.34 4.27 -23.78
C ARG A 297 6.11 5.04 -22.71
N THR A 298 5.61 6.15 -22.24
CA THR A 298 6.24 6.98 -21.20
C THR A 298 5.83 6.54 -19.78
N GLY A 299 4.75 5.76 -19.66
CA GLY A 299 4.19 5.31 -18.39
C GLY A 299 5.19 4.62 -17.45
N PRO A 300 6.00 3.66 -17.93
CA PRO A 300 6.99 2.99 -17.08
C PRO A 300 8.00 3.95 -16.45
N LEU A 301 8.45 4.97 -17.19
CA LEU A 301 9.38 5.97 -16.68
C LEU A 301 8.69 6.88 -15.66
N LEU A 302 7.50 7.37 -15.99
CA LEU A 302 6.72 8.24 -15.11
C LEU A 302 6.45 7.57 -13.75
N LEU A 303 5.92 6.34 -13.75
CA LEU A 303 5.61 5.62 -12.52
C LEU A 303 6.87 5.26 -11.73
N ASN A 304 7.97 4.87 -12.42
CA ASN A 304 9.24 4.59 -11.77
C ASN A 304 9.80 5.82 -11.06
N ASP A 305 9.88 6.93 -11.76
CA ASP A 305 10.45 8.16 -11.23
C ASP A 305 9.67 8.67 -10.01
N MET A 306 8.32 8.67 -10.07
CA MET A 306 7.49 9.08 -8.95
C MET A 306 7.64 8.15 -7.73
N SER A 307 7.75 6.84 -7.98
CA SER A 307 7.95 5.88 -6.91
C SER A 307 9.34 6.03 -6.26
N GLU A 308 10.41 6.08 -7.06
CA GLU A 308 11.78 6.19 -6.54
C GLU A 308 12.03 7.52 -5.80
N GLU A 309 11.45 8.63 -6.24
CA GLU A 309 11.59 9.92 -5.57
C GLU A 309 11.06 9.91 -4.13
N THR A 310 10.06 9.08 -3.86
CA THR A 310 9.41 8.98 -2.55
C THR A 310 9.95 7.87 -1.66
N GLY A 311 10.77 6.97 -2.20
CA GLY A 311 11.31 5.81 -1.49
C GLY A 311 10.54 4.52 -1.73
N GLY A 312 9.41 4.58 -2.46
CA GLY A 312 8.71 3.41 -2.94
C GLY A 312 9.32 2.84 -4.22
N ARG A 313 8.56 1.98 -4.92
CA ARG A 313 9.07 1.22 -6.08
C ARG A 313 7.99 0.98 -7.12
N LEU A 314 8.42 0.86 -8.39
CA LEU A 314 7.60 0.32 -9.46
C LEU A 314 7.77 -1.21 -9.55
N PHE A 315 6.67 -1.92 -9.50
CA PHE A 315 6.58 -3.36 -9.79
C PHE A 315 5.94 -3.54 -11.16
N ARG A 316 6.70 -4.07 -12.10
CA ARG A 316 6.20 -4.38 -13.45
C ARG A 316 5.50 -5.72 -13.42
N VAL A 317 4.34 -5.77 -14.04
CA VAL A 317 3.56 -6.99 -14.23
C VAL A 317 3.87 -7.54 -15.63
N ASP A 318 4.58 -8.65 -15.69
CA ASP A 318 4.87 -9.34 -16.96
C ASP A 318 3.74 -10.33 -17.31
N ASP A 319 3.19 -11.01 -16.30
CA ASP A 319 1.99 -11.83 -16.42
C ASP A 319 0.92 -11.33 -15.43
N ILE A 320 -0.28 -11.08 -15.92
CA ILE A 320 -1.39 -10.56 -15.12
C ILE A 320 -1.78 -11.49 -13.95
N SER A 321 -1.42 -12.77 -14.01
CA SER A 321 -1.63 -13.72 -12.91
C SER A 321 -0.73 -13.45 -11.70
N GLU A 322 0.41 -12.75 -11.88
CA GLU A 322 1.37 -12.41 -10.81
C GLU A 322 0.94 -11.22 -9.96
N MET A 323 -0.13 -10.51 -10.35
CA MET A 323 -0.55 -9.29 -9.65
C MET A 323 -0.84 -9.51 -8.17
N GLY A 324 -1.39 -10.67 -7.81
CA GLY A 324 -1.66 -11.02 -6.41
C GLY A 324 -0.38 -11.13 -5.58
N ASP A 325 0.62 -11.83 -6.11
CA ASP A 325 1.92 -12.03 -5.45
C ASP A 325 2.69 -10.70 -5.33
N ILE A 326 2.60 -9.85 -6.36
CA ILE A 326 3.18 -8.51 -6.35
C ILE A 326 2.52 -7.64 -5.26
N ALA A 327 1.20 -7.69 -5.16
CA ALA A 327 0.45 -6.95 -4.16
C ALA A 327 0.83 -7.38 -2.73
N GLU A 328 0.94 -8.70 -2.47
CA GLU A 328 1.40 -9.25 -1.21
C GLU A 328 2.85 -8.84 -0.89
N LYS A 329 3.72 -8.82 -1.91
CA LYS A 329 5.10 -8.37 -1.76
C LYS A 329 5.18 -6.89 -1.34
N ILE A 330 4.38 -6.01 -1.95
CA ILE A 330 4.32 -4.58 -1.56
C ILE A 330 3.82 -4.44 -0.12
N SER A 331 2.76 -5.16 0.24
CA SER A 331 2.26 -5.18 1.62
C SER A 331 3.34 -5.63 2.61
N THR A 332 4.08 -6.69 2.28
CA THR A 332 5.20 -7.19 3.09
C THR A 332 6.33 -6.15 3.20
N GLU A 333 6.67 -5.47 2.11
CA GLU A 333 7.68 -4.40 2.13
C GLU A 333 7.25 -3.24 3.04
N LEU A 334 6.01 -2.76 2.92
CA LEU A 334 5.49 -1.69 3.78
C LEU A 334 5.53 -2.06 5.27
N ARG A 335 5.25 -3.31 5.62
CA ARG A 335 5.25 -3.77 7.02
C ARG A 335 6.66 -3.93 7.62
N ASN A 336 7.67 -4.15 6.79
CA ASN A 336 9.03 -4.47 7.22
C ASN A 336 10.06 -3.40 6.84
N GLN A 337 9.63 -2.15 6.73
CA GLN A 337 10.54 -1.03 6.50
C GLN A 337 11.31 -0.69 7.77
N TYR A 338 12.56 -0.26 7.57
CA TYR A 338 13.29 0.45 8.62
C TYR A 338 12.85 1.91 8.63
N VAL A 339 12.60 2.47 9.79
CA VAL A 339 12.31 3.90 9.94
C VAL A 339 13.50 4.56 10.65
N ILE A 340 14.24 5.35 9.89
CA ILE A 340 15.45 6.02 10.39
C ILE A 340 15.11 7.47 10.68
N GLY A 341 15.27 7.89 11.94
CA GLY A 341 15.11 9.27 12.37
C GLY A 341 16.46 9.95 12.59
N TYR A 342 16.64 11.14 12.03
CA TYR A 342 17.82 11.95 12.31
C TYR A 342 17.45 13.42 12.56
N ARG A 343 18.31 14.14 13.28
CA ARG A 343 18.18 15.59 13.45
C ARG A 343 19.13 16.27 12.48
N PRO A 344 18.60 17.08 11.54
CA PRO A 344 19.43 17.81 10.60
C PRO A 344 20.46 18.67 11.33
N LYS A 345 21.69 18.70 10.83
CA LYS A 345 22.72 19.62 11.33
C LYS A 345 22.42 21.06 10.90
N ASP A 346 21.84 21.23 9.72
CA ASP A 346 21.37 22.51 9.19
C ASP A 346 19.88 22.68 9.55
N LEU A 347 19.61 23.52 10.54
CA LEU A 347 18.26 23.84 11.02
C LEU A 347 17.66 25.07 10.33
N THR A 348 18.25 25.54 9.23
CA THR A 348 17.77 26.71 8.49
C THR A 348 16.38 26.43 7.91
N ARG A 349 15.40 27.24 8.25
CA ARG A 349 14.02 27.17 7.76
C ARG A 349 13.86 28.08 6.54
N ASP A 350 14.41 27.64 5.42
CA ASP A 350 14.50 28.42 4.19
C ASP A 350 13.64 27.87 3.02
N GLY A 351 12.84 26.84 3.28
CA GLY A 351 12.00 26.22 2.25
C GLY A 351 12.78 25.51 1.13
N LYS A 352 14.10 25.37 1.27
CA LYS A 352 14.90 24.76 0.19
C LYS A 352 14.91 23.23 0.29
N TRP A 353 15.12 22.60 -0.86
CA TRP A 353 15.29 21.17 -0.96
C TRP A 353 16.55 20.69 -0.26
N ARG A 354 16.41 19.70 0.62
CA ARG A 354 17.47 18.97 1.31
C ARG A 354 17.57 17.57 0.71
N LYS A 355 18.68 17.29 0.03
CA LYS A 355 18.89 15.97 -0.54
C LYS A 355 19.25 14.98 0.55
N VAL A 356 18.50 13.87 0.63
CA VAL A 356 18.77 12.76 1.57
C VAL A 356 19.32 11.57 0.80
N LYS A 357 20.31 10.89 1.38
CA LYS A 357 20.83 9.63 0.86
C LYS A 357 21.09 8.69 2.02
N VAL A 358 20.50 7.51 1.96
CA VAL A 358 20.77 6.41 2.88
C VAL A 358 21.73 5.43 2.20
N LYS A 359 22.73 4.95 2.94
CA LYS A 359 23.65 3.89 2.52
C LYS A 359 23.56 2.75 3.52
N VAL A 360 23.71 1.53 3.03
CA VAL A 360 23.85 0.32 3.85
C VAL A 360 25.26 -0.24 3.65
N ASN A 361 25.90 -0.55 4.75
CA ASN A 361 27.15 -1.32 4.78
C ASN A 361 26.77 -2.76 5.18
N PRO A 362 26.60 -3.67 4.21
CA PRO A 362 26.07 -4.99 4.52
C PRO A 362 27.02 -5.74 5.47
N PRO A 363 26.48 -6.47 6.47
CA PRO A 363 27.26 -7.41 7.27
C PRO A 363 28.02 -8.41 6.38
N GLN A 364 29.13 -8.97 6.91
CA GLN A 364 29.92 -9.95 6.17
C GLN A 364 29.08 -11.15 5.74
N GLY A 365 29.18 -11.53 4.47
CA GLY A 365 28.47 -12.67 3.89
C GLY A 365 27.16 -12.30 3.16
N LEU A 366 26.67 -11.07 3.25
CA LEU A 366 25.56 -10.61 2.42
C LEU A 366 26.05 -10.09 1.06
N PRO A 367 25.26 -10.26 -0.02
CA PRO A 367 25.54 -9.65 -1.31
C PRO A 367 25.41 -8.14 -1.24
N PRO A 368 25.82 -7.40 -2.30
CA PRO A 368 25.52 -5.97 -2.40
C PRO A 368 24.01 -5.73 -2.26
N LEU A 369 23.63 -4.78 -1.41
CA LEU A 369 22.23 -4.45 -1.12
C LEU A 369 21.80 -3.17 -1.83
N THR A 370 20.55 -3.13 -2.26
CA THR A 370 19.92 -1.93 -2.81
C THR A 370 19.04 -1.29 -1.75
N VAL A 371 19.16 0.04 -1.63
CA VAL A 371 18.41 0.85 -0.66
C VAL A 371 17.38 1.67 -1.41
N HIS A 372 16.13 1.57 -1.00
CA HIS A 372 15.02 2.39 -1.45
C HIS A 372 14.62 3.31 -0.30
N ALA A 373 14.72 4.61 -0.52
CA ALA A 373 14.41 5.64 0.45
C ALA A 373 14.14 6.96 -0.28
N ARG A 374 13.35 7.84 0.31
CA ARG A 374 13.08 9.16 -0.27
C ARG A 374 14.38 9.92 -0.61
N THR A 375 14.39 10.62 -1.72
CA THR A 375 15.58 11.32 -2.23
C THR A 375 15.84 12.66 -1.56
N GLY A 376 14.90 13.17 -0.77
CA GLY A 376 15.03 14.43 -0.04
C GLY A 376 13.70 14.93 0.51
N TYR A 377 13.71 16.14 1.04
CA TYR A 377 12.55 16.85 1.56
C TYR A 377 12.76 18.36 1.46
N TYR A 378 11.68 19.15 1.56
CA TYR A 378 11.79 20.60 1.68
C TYR A 378 11.91 21.00 3.14
N ALA A 379 12.92 21.83 3.46
CA ALA A 379 13.04 22.41 4.79
C ALA A 379 11.78 23.21 5.12
N PRO A 380 11.30 23.20 6.39
CA PRO A 380 10.14 24.01 6.75
C PRO A 380 10.38 25.48 6.45
N LEU A 381 9.31 26.22 6.14
CA LEU A 381 9.31 27.68 6.15
C LEU A 381 9.07 28.20 7.57
N GLN A 382 9.57 29.40 7.86
CA GLN A 382 9.32 30.07 9.16
C GLN A 382 7.84 30.40 9.37
#